data_20d6c595d85250ce7d564a30d1f47c27
#
_entry.id   20d6c595d85250ce7d564a30d1f47c27
#
_cell.length_a   1.000
_cell.length_b   1.000
_cell.length_c   1.000
_cell.angle_alpha   90.00
_cell.angle_beta   90.00
_cell.angle_gamma   90.00
#
_symmetry.space_group_name_H-M   'P 1'
#
loop_
_entity.id
_entity.type
_entity.pdbx_description
1 polymer ?
#
loop_
_entity_poly.entity_id
_entity_poly.type
_entity_poly.pdbx_seq_one_letter_code
_entity_poly.pdbx_strand_id
1 'polypeptide(L)'
;TLGYRIGLILGGAIALYFAELFGWQITYTVMAALMLLPLAATLLAREPAARVAIRKVTLGEAFIEPFHEFFSRNGVLLALAFLLFVGLFKFPDQMIGVLAGPFYLDSGYTKADIATVSKLYGVWLGIGGAFLGGVCVAAFDIRRLLVVAAVGVALSNLAFLLMAQNPSEIWAFFAAITADNLAQGFAGTVLVAFMSGLTNQNFTATQYALLVSLANLPGKFVGGFSGYIVEQSSYSAFFLISAVSVVPALLLLAWLWKRIGADNQA
;
A
#
# COMPACT_ATOMS: atom_id res chain seq x y z
N THR A 1 -9.32 3.87 5.84
CA THR A 1 -8.68 4.28 4.56
C THR A 1 -9.01 5.73 4.18
N LEU A 2 -10.27 6.21 4.29
CA LEU A 2 -10.65 7.58 3.91
C LEU A 2 -9.89 8.65 4.71
N GLY A 3 -9.84 8.54 6.05
CA GLY A 3 -9.12 9.48 6.92
C GLY A 3 -7.62 9.58 6.59
N TYR A 4 -6.98 8.44 6.26
CA TYR A 4 -5.59 8.42 5.81
C TYR A 4 -5.40 9.23 4.50
N ARG A 5 -6.30 9.10 3.52
CA ARG A 5 -6.21 9.84 2.25
C ARG A 5 -6.48 11.34 2.43
N ILE A 6 -7.42 11.71 3.29
CA ILE A 6 -7.63 13.12 3.68
C ILE A 6 -6.35 13.65 4.33
N GLY A 7 -5.74 12.91 5.24
CA GLY A 7 -4.47 13.28 5.86
C GLY A 7 -3.33 13.48 4.86
N LEU A 8 -3.23 12.63 3.82
CA LEU A 8 -2.26 12.81 2.73
C LEU A 8 -2.49 14.10 1.93
N ILE A 9 -3.72 14.45 1.64
CA ILE A 9 -4.05 15.70 0.93
C ILE A 9 -3.70 16.91 1.80
N LEU A 10 -4.11 16.89 3.06
CA LEU A 10 -3.85 17.97 4.01
C LEU A 10 -2.34 18.16 4.25
N GLY A 11 -1.63 17.06 4.59
CA GLY A 11 -0.21 17.10 4.90
C GLY A 11 0.71 17.22 3.67
N GLY A 12 0.19 16.96 2.48
CA GLY A 12 0.94 17.05 1.22
C GLY A 12 0.60 18.31 0.43
N ALA A 13 -0.43 18.23 -0.41
CA ALA A 13 -0.75 19.31 -1.36
C ALA A 13 -1.15 20.62 -0.67
N ILE A 14 -2.01 20.54 0.34
CA ILE A 14 -2.49 21.75 1.05
C ILE A 14 -1.37 22.36 1.87
N ALA A 15 -0.52 21.56 2.51
CA ALA A 15 0.63 22.07 3.26
C ALA A 15 1.61 22.84 2.37
N LEU A 16 1.90 22.34 1.15
CA LEU A 16 2.77 23.04 0.20
C LEU A 16 2.15 24.37 -0.27
N TYR A 17 0.85 24.37 -0.57
CA TYR A 17 0.14 25.57 -0.96
C TYR A 17 0.13 26.64 0.16
N PHE A 18 -0.09 26.21 1.40
CA PHE A 18 0.01 27.09 2.58
C PHE A 18 1.42 27.63 2.78
N ALA A 19 2.44 26.80 2.55
CA ALA A 19 3.85 27.21 2.69
C ALA A 19 4.23 28.29 1.67
N GLU A 20 3.68 28.23 0.46
CA GLU A 20 3.88 29.22 -0.58
C GLU A 20 3.20 30.56 -0.23
N LEU A 21 1.97 30.55 0.33
CA LEU A 21 1.22 31.73 0.67
C LEU A 21 1.65 32.40 2.00
N PHE A 22 1.91 31.60 3.02
CA PHE A 22 2.09 32.07 4.41
C PHE A 22 3.44 31.74 5.02
N GLY A 23 4.28 31.02 4.27
CA GLY A 23 5.58 30.56 4.74
C GLY A 23 5.52 29.31 5.62
N TRP A 24 6.66 28.66 5.78
CA TRP A 24 6.78 27.37 6.47
C TRP A 24 6.41 27.41 7.95
N GLN A 25 6.68 28.52 8.64
CA GLN A 25 6.40 28.64 10.07
C GLN A 25 4.89 28.55 10.37
N ILE A 26 4.09 29.29 9.61
CA ILE A 26 2.61 29.26 9.75
C ILE A 26 2.08 27.91 9.32
N THR A 27 2.60 27.34 8.23
CA THR A 27 2.20 26.03 7.73
C THR A 27 2.39 24.93 8.78
N TYR A 28 3.56 24.85 9.41
CA TYR A 28 3.80 23.85 10.47
C TYR A 28 2.92 24.10 11.71
N THR A 29 2.62 25.34 12.05
CA THR A 29 1.70 25.65 13.14
C THR A 29 0.28 25.15 12.84
N VAL A 30 -0.21 25.38 11.62
CA VAL A 30 -1.52 24.88 11.18
C VAL A 30 -1.55 23.36 11.14
N MET A 31 -0.50 22.70 10.61
CA MET A 31 -0.40 21.24 10.60
C MET A 31 -0.37 20.66 12.03
N ALA A 32 0.35 21.30 12.94
CA ALA A 32 0.36 20.91 14.36
C ALA A 32 -1.04 21.07 15.00
N ALA A 33 -1.76 22.16 14.70
CA ALA A 33 -3.12 22.33 15.16
C ALA A 33 -4.09 21.26 14.61
N LEU A 34 -3.93 20.85 13.35
CA LEU A 34 -4.72 19.77 12.76
C LEU A 34 -4.51 18.43 13.46
N MET A 35 -3.34 18.18 14.05
CA MET A 35 -3.08 16.97 14.86
C MET A 35 -3.91 16.90 16.15
N LEU A 36 -4.49 18.01 16.59
CA LEU A 36 -5.41 17.99 17.73
C LEU A 36 -6.73 17.26 17.40
N LEU A 37 -7.14 17.20 16.13
CA LEU A 37 -8.35 16.49 15.72
C LEU A 37 -8.30 14.98 16.00
N PRO A 38 -7.28 14.23 15.53
CA PRO A 38 -7.17 12.80 15.87
C PRO A 38 -6.90 12.59 17.37
N LEU A 39 -6.20 13.50 18.03
CA LEU A 39 -6.02 13.42 19.49
C LEU A 39 -7.37 13.55 20.22
N ALA A 40 -8.18 14.54 19.90
CA ALA A 40 -9.51 14.71 20.46
C ALA A 40 -10.41 13.50 20.13
N ALA A 41 -10.37 13.01 18.89
CA ALA A 41 -11.12 11.81 18.49
C ALA A 41 -10.73 10.59 19.32
N THR A 42 -9.43 10.40 19.59
CA THR A 42 -8.92 9.29 20.43
C THR A 42 -9.38 9.43 21.88
N LEU A 43 -9.35 10.63 22.45
CA LEU A 43 -9.79 10.89 23.82
C LEU A 43 -11.31 10.74 24.01
N LEU A 44 -12.09 11.02 22.98
CA LEU A 44 -13.55 10.91 22.97
C LEU A 44 -14.05 9.52 22.56
N ALA A 45 -13.20 8.72 21.92
CA ALA A 45 -13.55 7.38 21.48
C ALA A 45 -13.85 6.48 22.69
N ARG A 46 -15.00 5.80 22.65
CA ARG A 46 -15.30 4.75 23.62
C ARG A 46 -14.45 3.52 23.30
N GLU A 47 -13.65 3.09 24.26
CA GLU A 47 -12.94 1.83 24.12
C GLU A 47 -13.94 0.67 24.01
N PRO A 48 -13.75 -0.25 23.05
CA PRO A 48 -14.50 -1.50 23.05
C PRO A 48 -14.25 -2.23 24.36
N ALA A 49 -15.30 -2.80 24.95
CA ALA A 49 -15.15 -3.58 26.19
C ALA A 49 -14.02 -4.60 26.01
N ALA A 50 -12.98 -4.48 26.82
CA ALA A 50 -11.83 -5.36 26.76
C ALA A 50 -12.30 -6.81 27.01
N ARG A 51 -12.28 -7.64 25.96
CA ARG A 51 -12.63 -9.06 26.06
C ARG A 51 -11.54 -9.89 26.73
N VAL A 52 -10.40 -9.28 27.02
CA VAL A 52 -9.24 -9.96 27.60
C VAL A 52 -8.81 -9.22 28.86
N ALA A 53 -8.61 -9.94 29.96
CA ALA A 53 -8.06 -9.39 31.18
C ALA A 53 -6.70 -8.73 30.91
N ILE A 54 -6.54 -7.49 31.35
CA ILE A 54 -5.28 -6.74 31.23
C ILE A 54 -4.21 -7.49 32.03
N ARG A 55 -3.45 -8.33 31.37
CA ARG A 55 -2.24 -8.94 31.93
C ARG A 55 -1.14 -7.88 31.93
N LYS A 56 -0.49 -7.66 33.05
CA LYS A 56 0.75 -6.86 33.09
C LYS A 56 1.82 -7.63 32.33
N VAL A 57 2.14 -7.17 31.12
CA VAL A 57 3.14 -7.80 30.25
C VAL A 57 4.42 -7.00 30.38
N THR A 58 5.56 -7.67 30.47
CA THR A 58 6.87 -7.01 30.39
C THR A 58 7.11 -6.52 28.96
N LEU A 59 7.96 -5.51 28.76
CA LEU A 59 8.31 -5.03 27.41
C LEU A 59 8.83 -6.15 26.52
N GLY A 60 9.63 -7.09 27.06
CA GLY A 60 10.11 -8.25 26.31
C GLY A 60 8.97 -9.17 25.86
N GLU A 61 8.03 -9.48 26.74
CA GLU A 61 6.85 -10.28 26.38
C GLU A 61 5.99 -9.55 25.33
N ALA A 62 5.79 -8.25 25.46
CA ALA A 62 5.01 -7.45 24.50
C ALA A 62 5.59 -7.47 23.08
N PHE A 63 6.91 -7.63 22.92
CA PHE A 63 7.56 -7.75 21.63
C PHE A 63 7.70 -9.21 21.17
N ILE A 64 8.08 -10.13 22.04
CA ILE A 64 8.40 -11.52 21.65
C ILE A 64 7.14 -12.38 21.50
N GLU A 65 6.18 -12.25 22.42
CA GLU A 65 4.95 -13.07 22.40
C GLU A 65 4.17 -12.99 21.08
N PRO A 66 3.95 -11.80 20.45
CA PRO A 66 3.23 -11.71 19.18
C PRO A 66 3.91 -12.47 18.04
N PHE A 67 5.26 -12.45 18.01
CA PHE A 67 6.04 -13.21 17.03
C PHE A 67 5.92 -14.71 17.31
N HIS A 68 6.19 -15.12 18.54
CA HIS A 68 6.13 -16.51 18.95
C HIS A 68 4.73 -17.11 18.68
N GLU A 69 3.67 -16.35 19.00
CA GLU A 69 2.30 -16.79 18.71
C GLU A 69 2.05 -16.94 17.20
N PHE A 70 2.45 -15.96 16.40
CA PHE A 70 2.27 -16.02 14.93
C PHE A 70 2.97 -17.23 14.32
N PHE A 71 4.22 -17.51 14.73
CA PHE A 71 4.99 -18.63 14.23
C PHE A 71 4.53 -19.98 14.80
N SER A 72 4.09 -20.03 16.06
CA SER A 72 3.60 -21.28 16.68
C SER A 72 2.23 -21.68 16.14
N ARG A 73 1.34 -20.71 15.90
CA ARG A 73 0.00 -20.96 15.36
C ARG A 73 0.03 -21.44 13.91
N ASN A 74 0.85 -20.83 13.09
CA ASN A 74 0.92 -21.17 11.66
C ASN A 74 1.98 -22.23 11.33
N GLY A 75 2.94 -22.48 12.23
CA GLY A 75 4.17 -23.18 11.91
C GLY A 75 5.13 -22.29 11.10
N VAL A 76 6.43 -22.55 11.28
CA VAL A 76 7.50 -21.69 10.72
C VAL A 76 7.39 -21.53 9.21
N LEU A 77 7.15 -22.63 8.48
CA LEU A 77 7.08 -22.61 7.01
C LEU A 77 5.93 -21.74 6.49
N LEU A 78 4.72 -21.91 7.04
CA LEU A 78 3.55 -21.13 6.61
C LEU A 78 3.65 -19.66 7.07
N ALA A 79 4.14 -19.40 8.26
CA ALA A 79 4.37 -18.05 8.75
C ALA A 79 5.32 -17.27 7.81
N LEU A 80 6.46 -17.89 7.45
CA LEU A 80 7.39 -17.29 6.48
C LEU A 80 6.78 -17.14 5.10
N ALA A 81 5.96 -18.09 4.64
CA ALA A 81 5.28 -18.00 3.36
C ALA A 81 4.26 -16.84 3.33
N PHE A 82 3.51 -16.60 4.40
CA PHE A 82 2.61 -15.45 4.50
C PHE A 82 3.39 -14.12 4.47
N LEU A 83 4.48 -14.02 5.22
CA LEU A 83 5.34 -12.84 5.24
C LEU A 83 5.96 -12.57 3.86
N LEU A 84 6.47 -13.62 3.21
CA LEU A 84 7.03 -13.53 1.87
C LEU A 84 5.95 -13.14 0.84
N PHE A 85 4.75 -13.72 0.94
CA PHE A 85 3.63 -13.38 0.06
C PHE A 85 3.27 -11.90 0.15
N VAL A 86 3.11 -11.36 1.36
CA VAL A 86 2.75 -9.95 1.56
C VAL A 86 3.85 -9.03 1.00
N GLY A 87 5.12 -9.39 1.18
CA GLY A 87 6.26 -8.66 0.62
C GLY A 87 6.28 -8.69 -0.92
N LEU A 88 6.13 -9.88 -1.51
CA LEU A 88 6.10 -10.05 -2.96
C LEU A 88 4.88 -9.38 -3.61
N PHE A 89 3.73 -9.40 -2.93
CA PHE A 89 2.51 -8.75 -3.42
C PHE A 89 2.67 -7.22 -3.53
N LYS A 90 3.36 -6.61 -2.58
CA LYS A 90 3.62 -5.17 -2.57
C LYS A 90 4.80 -4.74 -3.44
N PHE A 91 5.63 -5.67 -3.83
CA PHE A 91 6.89 -5.41 -4.51
C PHE A 91 6.76 -4.63 -5.83
N PRO A 92 5.85 -4.99 -6.77
CA PRO A 92 5.69 -4.27 -8.05
C PRO A 92 5.35 -2.79 -7.86
N ASP A 93 4.46 -2.51 -6.91
CA ASP A 93 4.03 -1.16 -6.52
C ASP A 93 5.18 -0.33 -5.95
N GLN A 94 5.95 -0.91 -5.05
CA GLN A 94 7.10 -0.24 -4.43
C GLN A 94 8.20 0.11 -5.46
N MET A 95 8.41 -0.72 -6.48
CA MET A 95 9.36 -0.43 -7.56
C MET A 95 8.98 0.83 -8.32
N ILE A 96 7.72 0.93 -8.76
CA ILE A 96 7.23 2.10 -9.51
C ILE A 96 7.24 3.36 -8.65
N GLY A 97 6.81 3.26 -7.40
CA GLY A 97 6.72 4.41 -6.50
C GLY A 97 8.00 5.22 -6.34
N VAL A 98 9.17 4.58 -6.46
CA VAL A 98 10.48 5.25 -6.39
C VAL A 98 10.77 6.06 -7.64
N LEU A 99 10.43 5.55 -8.82
CA LEU A 99 10.78 6.15 -10.12
C LEU A 99 9.66 7.00 -10.74
N ALA A 100 8.45 6.96 -10.22
CA ALA A 100 7.31 7.67 -10.82
C ALA A 100 7.57 9.17 -11.02
N GLY A 101 8.11 9.84 -10.02
CA GLY A 101 8.41 11.28 -10.10
C GLY A 101 9.45 11.63 -11.16
N PRO A 102 10.66 11.05 -11.13
CA PRO A 102 11.65 11.21 -12.20
C PRO A 102 11.09 10.87 -13.57
N PHE A 103 10.41 9.73 -13.72
CA PHE A 103 9.84 9.27 -14.99
C PHE A 103 8.87 10.29 -15.59
N TYR A 104 8.01 10.93 -14.80
CA TYR A 104 7.09 11.96 -15.32
C TYR A 104 7.84 13.16 -15.89
N LEU A 105 8.89 13.61 -15.20
CA LEU A 105 9.71 14.74 -15.67
C LEU A 105 10.50 14.38 -16.92
N ASP A 106 11.12 13.21 -16.95
CA ASP A 106 11.90 12.72 -18.09
C ASP A 106 11.00 12.44 -19.31
N SER A 107 9.73 12.13 -19.10
CA SER A 107 8.72 12.01 -20.16
C SER A 107 8.21 13.35 -20.69
N GLY A 108 8.68 14.49 -20.15
CA GLY A 108 8.36 15.83 -20.64
C GLY A 108 7.10 16.46 -20.03
N TYR A 109 6.50 15.87 -19.00
CA TYR A 109 5.36 16.49 -18.31
C TYR A 109 5.80 17.62 -17.40
N THR A 110 5.01 18.70 -17.38
CA THR A 110 5.26 19.83 -16.51
C THR A 110 4.92 19.52 -15.05
N LYS A 111 5.47 20.30 -14.14
CA LYS A 111 5.09 20.19 -12.70
C LYS A 111 3.58 20.41 -12.49
N ALA A 112 2.94 21.26 -13.30
CA ALA A 112 1.51 21.50 -13.27
C ALA A 112 0.71 20.25 -13.72
N ASP A 113 1.14 19.58 -14.79
CA ASP A 113 0.53 18.32 -15.23
C ASP A 113 0.64 17.26 -14.15
N ILE A 114 1.82 17.10 -13.54
CA ILE A 114 2.05 16.14 -12.45
C ILE A 114 1.15 16.45 -11.25
N ALA A 115 1.05 17.72 -10.85
CA ALA A 115 0.18 18.13 -9.74
C ALA A 115 -1.30 17.84 -10.03
N THR A 116 -1.75 18.14 -11.23
CA THR A 116 -3.16 17.96 -11.63
C THR A 116 -3.49 16.48 -11.81
N VAL A 117 -2.71 15.75 -12.62
CA VAL A 117 -3.03 14.38 -13.00
C VAL A 117 -2.65 13.39 -11.90
N SER A 118 -1.41 13.42 -11.43
CA SER A 118 -0.95 12.42 -10.45
C SER A 118 -1.46 12.72 -9.03
N LYS A 119 -1.42 13.98 -8.58
CA LYS A 119 -1.71 14.32 -7.18
C LYS A 119 -3.18 14.64 -6.93
N LEU A 120 -3.84 15.37 -7.82
CA LEU A 120 -5.24 15.73 -7.61
C LEU A 120 -6.17 14.64 -8.16
N TYR A 121 -6.11 14.36 -9.45
CA TYR A 121 -6.98 13.37 -10.10
C TYR A 121 -6.71 11.94 -9.57
N GLY A 122 -5.45 11.52 -9.45
CA GLY A 122 -5.08 10.18 -8.99
C GLY A 122 -5.58 9.85 -7.59
N VAL A 123 -5.62 10.82 -6.66
CA VAL A 123 -6.12 10.59 -5.29
C VAL A 123 -7.59 10.17 -5.29
N TRP A 124 -8.43 10.81 -6.11
CA TRP A 124 -9.86 10.45 -6.19
C TRP A 124 -10.06 9.04 -6.75
N LEU A 125 -9.28 8.67 -7.76
CA LEU A 125 -9.29 7.29 -8.30
C LEU A 125 -8.85 6.27 -7.26
N GLY A 126 -7.81 6.59 -6.51
CA GLY A 126 -7.37 5.73 -5.43
C GLY A 126 -8.41 5.57 -4.31
N ILE A 127 -9.20 6.61 -4.01
CA ILE A 127 -10.36 6.51 -3.10
C ILE A 127 -11.42 5.59 -3.71
N GLY A 128 -11.73 5.77 -5.00
CA GLY A 128 -12.67 4.93 -5.73
C GLY A 128 -12.25 3.46 -5.74
N GLY A 129 -10.98 3.18 -6.04
CA GLY A 129 -10.40 1.84 -6.00
C GLY A 129 -10.48 1.21 -4.61
N ALA A 130 -10.17 1.99 -3.55
CA ALA A 130 -10.28 1.50 -2.18
C ALA A 130 -11.73 1.21 -1.77
N PHE A 131 -12.67 2.02 -2.21
CA PHE A 131 -14.11 1.78 -1.98
C PHE A 131 -14.57 0.52 -2.68
N LEU A 132 -14.24 0.33 -3.97
CA LEU A 132 -14.52 -0.89 -4.71
C LEU A 132 -13.91 -2.12 -4.04
N GLY A 133 -12.66 -2.02 -3.60
CA GLY A 133 -11.99 -3.07 -2.84
C GLY A 133 -12.75 -3.44 -1.57
N GLY A 134 -13.25 -2.45 -0.82
CA GLY A 134 -14.04 -2.68 0.40
C GLY A 134 -15.35 -3.40 0.14
N VAL A 135 -16.09 -2.98 -0.90
CA VAL A 135 -17.34 -3.64 -1.32
C VAL A 135 -17.07 -5.08 -1.77
N CYS A 136 -16.02 -5.29 -2.55
CA CYS A 136 -15.65 -6.63 -3.01
C CYS A 136 -15.23 -7.55 -1.86
N VAL A 137 -14.46 -7.05 -0.88
CA VAL A 137 -14.06 -7.83 0.31
C VAL A 137 -15.29 -8.28 1.13
N ALA A 138 -16.34 -7.48 1.17
CA ALA A 138 -17.58 -7.86 1.84
C ALA A 138 -18.41 -8.91 1.08
N ALA A 139 -18.21 -9.04 -0.24
CA ALA A 139 -19.05 -9.86 -1.10
C ALA A 139 -18.39 -11.13 -1.65
N PHE A 140 -17.06 -11.15 -1.72
CA PHE A 140 -16.29 -12.20 -2.41
C PHE A 140 -15.19 -12.80 -1.54
N ASP A 141 -14.77 -14.01 -1.91
CA ASP A 141 -13.66 -14.72 -1.26
C ASP A 141 -12.33 -13.95 -1.42
N ILE A 142 -11.65 -13.75 -0.31
CA ILE A 142 -10.39 -12.98 -0.24
C ILE A 142 -9.30 -13.53 -1.18
N ARG A 143 -9.24 -14.84 -1.39
CA ARG A 143 -8.25 -15.48 -2.28
C ARG A 143 -8.42 -15.05 -3.72
N ARG A 144 -9.68 -14.99 -4.22
CA ARG A 144 -9.99 -14.53 -5.57
C ARG A 144 -9.67 -13.05 -5.71
N LEU A 145 -9.97 -12.27 -4.69
CA LEU A 145 -9.69 -10.84 -4.68
C LEU A 145 -8.18 -10.55 -4.69
N LEU A 146 -7.37 -11.34 -4.00
CA LEU A 146 -5.91 -11.23 -4.05
C LEU A 146 -5.38 -11.50 -5.47
N VAL A 147 -5.94 -12.48 -6.19
CA VAL A 147 -5.57 -12.70 -7.61
C VAL A 147 -5.97 -11.51 -8.47
N VAL A 148 -7.22 -11.05 -8.37
CA VAL A 148 -7.70 -9.89 -9.14
C VAL A 148 -6.86 -8.65 -8.84
N ALA A 149 -6.53 -8.42 -7.58
CA ALA A 149 -5.69 -7.29 -7.15
C ALA A 149 -4.28 -7.39 -7.72
N ALA A 150 -3.63 -8.56 -7.65
CA ALA A 150 -2.30 -8.78 -8.19
C ALA A 150 -2.25 -8.60 -9.71
N VAL A 151 -3.23 -9.14 -10.44
CA VAL A 151 -3.36 -8.95 -11.89
C VAL A 151 -3.65 -7.48 -12.21
N GLY A 152 -4.52 -6.81 -11.44
CA GLY A 152 -4.80 -5.38 -11.60
C GLY A 152 -3.54 -4.52 -11.47
N VAL A 153 -2.68 -4.80 -10.48
CA VAL A 153 -1.39 -4.12 -10.31
C VAL A 153 -0.44 -4.40 -11.49
N ALA A 154 -0.37 -5.65 -11.97
CA ALA A 154 0.45 -5.98 -13.14
C ALA A 154 -0.03 -5.22 -14.39
N LEU A 155 -1.34 -5.15 -14.63
CA LEU A 155 -1.92 -4.41 -15.76
C LEU A 155 -1.69 -2.90 -15.63
N SER A 156 -1.75 -2.34 -14.42
CA SER A 156 -1.43 -0.91 -14.21
C SER A 156 0.03 -0.60 -14.52
N ASN A 157 0.94 -1.52 -14.21
CA ASN A 157 2.35 -1.37 -14.56
C ASN A 157 2.57 -1.40 -16.08
N LEU A 158 1.78 -2.17 -16.82
CA LEU A 158 1.78 -2.14 -18.30
C LEU A 158 1.19 -0.82 -18.84
N ALA A 159 0.31 -0.13 -18.12
CA ALA A 159 -0.14 1.20 -18.51
C ALA A 159 1.00 2.24 -18.42
N PHE A 160 1.93 2.10 -17.45
CA PHE A 160 3.16 2.89 -17.43
C PHE A 160 4.10 2.55 -18.59
N LEU A 161 4.15 1.30 -19.03
CA LEU A 161 4.87 0.92 -20.25
C LEU A 161 4.29 1.64 -21.49
N LEU A 162 2.95 1.69 -21.60
CA LEU A 162 2.27 2.43 -22.67
C LEU A 162 2.62 3.93 -22.62
N MET A 163 2.65 4.53 -21.43
CA MET A 163 3.05 5.91 -21.21
C MET A 163 4.52 6.16 -21.62
N ALA A 164 5.42 5.22 -21.31
CA ALA A 164 6.83 5.31 -21.72
C ALA A 164 7.04 5.25 -23.24
N GLN A 165 6.12 4.61 -23.95
CA GLN A 165 6.12 4.56 -25.43
C GLN A 165 5.47 5.79 -26.07
N ASN A 166 4.74 6.60 -25.30
CA ASN A 166 4.05 7.80 -25.76
C ASN A 166 4.43 9.01 -24.87
N PRO A 167 5.71 9.42 -24.88
CA PRO A 167 6.18 10.52 -24.05
C PRO A 167 5.47 11.83 -24.39
N SER A 168 5.22 12.66 -23.40
CA SER A 168 4.52 13.95 -23.51
C SER A 168 3.04 13.88 -23.91
N GLU A 169 2.48 12.70 -24.18
CA GLU A 169 1.09 12.54 -24.52
C GLU A 169 0.22 12.52 -23.26
N ILE A 170 -0.58 13.56 -23.05
CA ILE A 170 -1.37 13.74 -21.83
C ILE A 170 -2.39 12.61 -21.60
N TRP A 171 -2.96 12.03 -22.67
CA TRP A 171 -3.88 10.91 -22.55
C TRP A 171 -3.22 9.66 -21.98
N ALA A 172 -1.95 9.40 -22.34
CA ALA A 172 -1.18 8.26 -21.83
C ALA A 172 -0.90 8.43 -20.34
N PHE A 173 -0.64 9.67 -19.91
CA PHE A 173 -0.48 10.00 -18.48
C PHE A 173 -1.78 9.76 -17.70
N PHE A 174 -2.93 10.27 -18.19
CA PHE A 174 -4.22 10.00 -17.57
C PHE A 174 -4.53 8.50 -17.51
N ALA A 175 -4.26 7.74 -18.57
CA ALA A 175 -4.50 6.31 -18.62
C ALA A 175 -3.64 5.56 -17.58
N ALA A 176 -2.34 5.86 -17.49
CA ALA A 176 -1.45 5.25 -16.53
C ALA A 176 -1.86 5.57 -15.09
N ILE A 177 -2.14 6.84 -14.78
CA ILE A 177 -2.57 7.26 -13.43
C ILE A 177 -3.94 6.68 -13.06
N THR A 178 -4.86 6.55 -14.03
CA THR A 178 -6.16 5.90 -13.80
C THR A 178 -5.98 4.45 -13.42
N ALA A 179 -5.27 3.69 -14.24
CA ALA A 179 -5.02 2.27 -14.01
C ALA A 179 -4.30 2.04 -12.67
N ASP A 180 -3.26 2.80 -12.41
CA ASP A 180 -2.42 2.67 -11.21
C ASP A 180 -3.21 2.98 -9.94
N ASN A 181 -3.83 4.14 -9.84
CA ASN A 181 -4.50 4.55 -8.60
C ASN A 181 -5.73 3.69 -8.29
N LEU A 182 -6.49 3.26 -9.31
CA LEU A 182 -7.60 2.32 -9.11
C LEU A 182 -7.09 0.96 -8.62
N ALA A 183 -6.08 0.40 -9.30
CA ALA A 183 -5.49 -0.89 -8.93
C ALA A 183 -4.87 -0.84 -7.52
N GLN A 184 -4.12 0.21 -7.20
CA GLN A 184 -3.48 0.43 -5.92
C GLN A 184 -4.49 0.60 -4.78
N GLY A 185 -5.54 1.40 -4.99
CA GLY A 185 -6.61 1.56 -4.02
C GLY A 185 -7.32 0.25 -3.71
N PHE A 186 -7.67 -0.50 -4.76
CA PHE A 186 -8.27 -1.83 -4.65
C PHE A 186 -7.35 -2.83 -3.96
N ALA A 187 -6.14 -3.00 -4.48
CA ALA A 187 -5.16 -3.97 -3.97
C ALA A 187 -4.75 -3.66 -2.53
N GLY A 188 -4.58 -2.38 -2.18
CA GLY A 188 -4.28 -1.97 -0.82
C GLY A 188 -5.38 -2.35 0.16
N THR A 189 -6.65 -2.17 -0.21
CA THR A 189 -7.79 -2.55 0.66
C THR A 189 -7.90 -4.06 0.82
N VAL A 190 -7.74 -4.83 -0.27
CA VAL A 190 -7.75 -6.30 -0.24
C VAL A 190 -6.61 -6.84 0.61
N LEU A 191 -5.40 -6.28 0.47
CA LEU A 191 -4.24 -6.71 1.25
C LEU A 191 -4.39 -6.38 2.73
N VAL A 192 -4.94 -5.21 3.08
CA VAL A 192 -5.25 -4.83 4.47
C VAL A 192 -6.23 -5.83 5.08
N ALA A 193 -7.30 -6.19 4.36
CA ALA A 193 -8.27 -7.18 4.82
C ALA A 193 -7.61 -8.56 5.05
N PHE A 194 -6.77 -8.99 4.11
CA PHE A 194 -6.01 -10.24 4.23
C PHE A 194 -5.08 -10.23 5.43
N MET A 195 -4.25 -9.19 5.59
CA MET A 195 -3.32 -9.08 6.73
C MET A 195 -4.07 -9.02 8.06
N SER A 196 -5.22 -8.33 8.12
CA SER A 196 -6.06 -8.29 9.33
C SER A 196 -6.59 -9.66 9.69
N GLY A 197 -6.94 -10.51 8.72
CA GLY A 197 -7.34 -11.89 8.94
C GLY A 197 -6.21 -12.79 9.45
N LEU A 198 -4.96 -12.45 9.18
CA LEU A 198 -3.79 -13.19 9.67
C LEU A 198 -3.43 -12.85 11.13
N THR A 199 -3.96 -11.76 11.69
CA THR A 199 -3.60 -11.31 13.05
C THR A 199 -4.47 -11.98 14.11
N ASN A 200 -3.87 -12.26 15.27
CA ASN A 200 -4.60 -12.70 16.45
C ASN A 200 -5.24 -11.51 17.17
N GLN A 201 -6.48 -11.66 17.65
CA GLN A 201 -7.22 -10.60 18.35
C GLN A 201 -6.48 -10.05 19.58
N ASN A 202 -5.67 -10.88 20.25
CA ASN A 202 -4.91 -10.47 21.43
C ASN A 202 -3.67 -9.63 21.09
N PHE A 203 -3.13 -9.75 19.87
CA PHE A 203 -1.88 -9.13 19.42
C PHE A 203 -2.05 -8.33 18.13
N THR A 204 -3.28 -7.95 17.77
CA THR A 204 -3.62 -7.37 16.47
C THR A 204 -2.69 -6.23 16.07
N ALA A 205 -2.46 -5.26 16.95
CA ALA A 205 -1.66 -4.07 16.64
C ALA A 205 -0.20 -4.44 16.33
N THR A 206 0.44 -5.28 17.15
CA THR A 206 1.85 -5.65 16.99
C THR A 206 2.05 -6.57 15.77
N GLN A 207 1.19 -7.58 15.59
CA GLN A 207 1.28 -8.49 14.45
C GLN A 207 0.97 -7.77 13.14
N TYR A 208 -0.03 -6.88 13.11
CA TYR A 208 -0.31 -6.08 11.92
C TYR A 208 0.85 -5.14 11.57
N ALA A 209 1.44 -4.47 12.56
CA ALA A 209 2.61 -3.62 12.34
C ALA A 209 3.80 -4.41 11.79
N LEU A 210 4.03 -5.63 12.29
CA LEU A 210 5.04 -6.55 11.78
C LEU A 210 4.80 -6.90 10.30
N LEU A 211 3.57 -7.34 9.98
CA LEU A 211 3.18 -7.68 8.61
C LEU A 211 3.39 -6.50 7.65
N VAL A 212 2.96 -5.30 8.03
CA VAL A 212 3.12 -4.08 7.22
C VAL A 212 4.59 -3.71 7.06
N SER A 213 5.39 -3.81 8.12
CA SER A 213 6.82 -3.49 8.07
C SER A 213 7.57 -4.44 7.13
N LEU A 214 7.32 -5.74 7.26
CA LEU A 214 7.91 -6.77 6.41
C LEU A 214 7.40 -6.69 4.96
N ALA A 215 6.12 -6.32 4.77
CA ALA A 215 5.56 -6.08 3.44
C ALA A 215 6.30 -5.00 2.65
N ASN A 216 6.76 -3.97 3.33
CA ASN A 216 7.41 -2.83 2.70
C ASN A 216 8.93 -3.00 2.53
N LEU A 217 9.56 -3.90 3.29
CA LEU A 217 11.01 -4.05 3.33
C LEU A 217 11.63 -4.47 1.98
N PRO A 218 11.14 -5.54 1.30
CA PRO A 218 11.73 -5.99 0.03
C PRO A 218 11.66 -4.91 -1.05
N GLY A 219 10.51 -4.24 -1.17
CA GLY A 219 10.31 -3.20 -2.17
C GLY A 219 11.17 -1.98 -1.96
N LYS A 220 11.38 -1.55 -0.71
CA LYS A 220 12.28 -0.44 -0.40
C LYS A 220 13.74 -0.78 -0.67
N PHE A 221 14.15 -2.01 -0.35
CA PHE A 221 15.51 -2.45 -0.62
C PHE A 221 15.80 -2.50 -2.11
N VAL A 222 14.94 -3.17 -2.89
CA VAL A 222 15.12 -3.27 -4.36
C VAL A 222 14.80 -1.95 -5.07
N GLY A 223 13.87 -1.16 -4.53
CA GLY A 223 13.58 0.18 -5.04
C GLY A 223 14.80 1.09 -5.11
N GLY A 224 15.77 0.91 -4.19
CA GLY A 224 17.06 1.60 -4.26
C GLY A 224 17.89 1.29 -5.51
N PHE A 225 17.66 0.14 -6.16
CA PHE A 225 18.34 -0.24 -7.40
C PHE A 225 17.54 0.12 -8.66
N SER A 226 16.33 0.67 -8.52
CA SER A 226 15.44 0.99 -9.66
C SER A 226 16.08 1.96 -10.64
N GLY A 227 16.79 2.99 -10.16
CA GLY A 227 17.53 3.93 -11.00
C GLY A 227 18.61 3.24 -11.83
N TYR A 228 19.38 2.36 -11.21
CA TYR A 228 20.41 1.58 -11.91
C TYR A 228 19.82 0.70 -13.01
N ILE A 229 18.67 0.07 -12.75
CA ILE A 229 17.98 -0.74 -13.78
C ILE A 229 17.58 0.13 -14.98
N VAL A 230 17.06 1.33 -14.75
CA VAL A 230 16.67 2.26 -15.82
C VAL A 230 17.88 2.77 -16.60
N GLU A 231 18.98 3.12 -15.92
CA GLU A 231 20.22 3.54 -16.58
C GLU A 231 20.82 2.47 -17.51
N GLN A 232 20.78 1.21 -17.07
CA GLN A 232 21.34 0.09 -17.84
C GLN A 232 20.40 -0.43 -18.94
N SER A 233 19.11 -0.09 -18.90
CA SER A 233 18.13 -0.59 -19.85
C SER A 233 17.23 0.54 -20.42
N SER A 234 16.05 0.72 -19.87
CA SER A 234 15.11 1.78 -20.21
C SER A 234 13.92 1.78 -19.23
N TYR A 235 13.13 2.85 -19.22
CA TYR A 235 11.85 2.88 -18.50
C TYR A 235 10.90 1.78 -18.97
N SER A 236 10.84 1.51 -20.28
CA SER A 236 9.98 0.44 -20.84
C SER A 236 10.36 -0.94 -20.30
N ALA A 237 11.65 -1.27 -20.25
CA ALA A 237 12.12 -2.54 -19.69
C ALA A 237 11.84 -2.61 -18.18
N PHE A 238 12.03 -1.52 -17.46
CA PHE A 238 11.74 -1.43 -16.01
C PHE A 238 10.26 -1.70 -15.71
N PHE A 239 9.31 -1.08 -16.44
CA PHE A 239 7.89 -1.31 -16.22
C PHE A 239 7.46 -2.74 -16.60
N LEU A 240 8.08 -3.34 -17.61
CA LEU A 240 7.85 -4.74 -17.95
C LEU A 240 8.34 -5.67 -16.82
N ILE A 241 9.55 -5.44 -16.31
CA ILE A 241 10.10 -6.20 -15.17
C ILE A 241 9.19 -6.04 -13.95
N SER A 242 8.72 -4.83 -13.66
CA SER A 242 7.80 -4.56 -12.57
C SER A 242 6.47 -5.30 -12.75
N ALA A 243 5.88 -5.33 -13.96
CA ALA A 243 4.67 -6.08 -14.22
C ALA A 243 4.86 -7.60 -14.03
N VAL A 244 5.98 -8.16 -14.52
CA VAL A 244 6.30 -9.59 -14.38
C VAL A 244 6.63 -9.95 -12.93
N SER A 245 7.12 -9.03 -12.13
CA SER A 245 7.48 -9.27 -10.72
C SER A 245 6.29 -9.65 -9.82
N VAL A 246 5.06 -9.55 -10.32
CA VAL A 246 3.87 -10.07 -9.63
C VAL A 246 3.78 -11.61 -9.67
N VAL A 247 4.42 -12.26 -10.65
CA VAL A 247 4.32 -13.71 -10.87
C VAL A 247 4.73 -14.54 -9.65
N PRO A 248 5.85 -14.27 -8.97
CA PRO A 248 6.21 -14.98 -7.74
C PRO A 248 5.13 -14.89 -6.65
N ALA A 249 4.47 -13.74 -6.50
CA ALA A 249 3.37 -13.58 -5.56
C ALA A 249 2.16 -14.46 -5.93
N LEU A 250 1.80 -14.52 -7.23
CA LEU A 250 0.71 -15.37 -7.72
C LEU A 250 1.03 -16.86 -7.55
N LEU A 251 2.25 -17.30 -7.82
CA LEU A 251 2.69 -18.69 -7.59
C LEU A 251 2.62 -19.05 -6.12
N LEU A 252 3.08 -18.18 -5.24
CA LEU A 252 3.00 -18.38 -3.80
C LEU A 252 1.56 -18.39 -3.30
N LEU A 253 0.69 -17.52 -3.83
CA LEU A 253 -0.74 -17.52 -3.55
C LEU A 253 -1.41 -18.83 -3.97
N ALA A 254 -1.08 -19.35 -5.15
CA ALA A 254 -1.57 -20.65 -5.62
C ALA A 254 -1.18 -21.78 -4.66
N TRP A 255 0.04 -21.75 -4.15
CA TRP A 255 0.50 -22.72 -3.15
C TRP A 255 -0.21 -22.56 -1.80
N LEU A 256 -0.44 -21.31 -1.36
CA LEU A 256 -1.16 -20.98 -0.13
C LEU A 256 -2.69 -21.16 -0.24
N TRP A 257 -3.23 -21.38 -1.43
CA TRP A 257 -4.67 -21.34 -1.72
C TRP A 257 -5.54 -22.14 -0.76
N LYS A 258 -5.14 -23.38 -0.49
CA LYS A 258 -5.88 -24.28 0.42
C LYS A 258 -5.76 -23.88 1.89
N ARG A 259 -4.68 -23.20 2.26
CA ARG A 259 -4.38 -22.80 3.64
C ARG A 259 -5.15 -21.55 4.04
N ILE A 260 -5.25 -20.56 3.16
CA ILE A 260 -6.03 -19.33 3.38
C ILE A 260 -7.54 -19.61 3.53
N GLY A 261 -8.06 -20.71 2.96
CA GLY A 261 -9.47 -21.06 3.03
C GLY A 261 -9.89 -21.89 4.24
N ALA A 262 -8.97 -22.46 4.98
CA ALA A 262 -9.27 -23.31 6.14
C ALA A 262 -9.65 -22.49 7.38
N ASP A 263 -9.08 -21.29 7.55
CA ASP A 263 -9.31 -20.43 8.73
C ASP A 263 -10.65 -19.66 8.68
N ASN A 264 -11.32 -19.57 7.54
CA ASN A 264 -12.63 -18.90 7.42
C ASN A 264 -13.82 -19.80 7.71
N GLN A 265 -13.63 -21.08 8.08
CA GLN A 265 -14.71 -22.03 8.36
C GLN A 265 -14.73 -22.50 9.83
N ALA A 266 -13.82 -22.02 10.66
CA ALA A 266 -13.77 -22.23 12.09
C ALA A 266 -14.14 -20.94 12.84
#